data_6f094924c3e5084f9d97614ee8db8988
#
_entry.id   6f094924c3e5084f9d97614ee8db8988
#
_cell.length_a   1.000
_cell.length_b   1.000
_cell.length_c   1.000
_cell.angle_alpha   90.00
_cell.angle_beta   90.00
_cell.angle_gamma   90.00
#
_symmetry.space_group_name_H-M   'P 1'
#
loop_
_entity.id
_entity.type
_entity.pdbx_description
1 polymer ?
#
loop_
_entity_poly.entity_id
_entity_poly.type
_entity_poly.pdbx_seq_one_letter_code
_entity_poly.pdbx_strand_id
1 'polypeptide(L)'
;MIAAAIHHHDEVYIMPVSLKEPLLARLLRYVKIHTTSDAKSDTVPSTPQQWDLLHLLRDELTAMGLADITLDDKGYLFATLPATTDRAVPVLGLLAHVDTAPDFNGKDVKPQVVENYDGGAILLAGSGAMLSPQEFPSLVKLRGHTLVTTDGTTLLGADDKSGIAIILSAVEYLQAHPEIAHGKIRIAFTPDEEIGRGPHHFDVAAFGADVAYTLDGSVLGELQYENFNADEATVTLYGRSVHPGTAKDVMINGWARACEFQSRLPAHKTPETSSGREGFIFLRKIEGSLEACRLLYALRSFTREELAAWGKMLTDTMSAMQRDYGADCGKVEIHEHYRNMRERVEPHRYLIDIAEAVMRAQGVTPVIEPIRGGTDGARLSFMGLPTPNLFTGGENFHGPLEFISLDVMEQAANVVIGIAQAFVERAEASA
;
A
#
# COMPACT_ATOMS: atom_id res chain seq x y z
N MET A 1 -22.07 32.11 14.49
CA MET A 1 -23.15 31.12 14.50
C MET A 1 -23.92 31.25 13.20
N ILE A 2 -23.54 30.50 12.18
CA ILE A 2 -24.37 30.23 10.99
C ILE A 2 -24.21 28.73 10.77
N ALA A 3 -25.20 27.96 11.23
CA ALA A 3 -25.33 26.56 10.90
C ALA A 3 -25.79 26.49 9.44
N ALA A 4 -24.93 26.05 8.54
CA ALA A 4 -25.32 25.67 7.20
C ALA A 4 -26.20 24.42 7.31
N ALA A 5 -27.47 24.55 6.97
CA ALA A 5 -28.39 23.43 6.85
C ALA A 5 -27.90 22.52 5.71
N ILE A 6 -27.56 21.29 6.08
CA ILE A 6 -27.37 20.20 5.11
C ILE A 6 -28.79 19.86 4.63
N HIS A 7 -29.13 20.29 3.42
CA HIS A 7 -30.31 19.80 2.75
C HIS A 7 -30.03 18.37 2.31
N HIS A 8 -30.75 17.42 2.88
CA HIS A 8 -30.90 16.09 2.31
C HIS A 8 -31.63 16.24 0.98
N HIS A 9 -30.87 16.33 -0.12
CA HIS A 9 -31.38 15.96 -1.43
C HIS A 9 -31.48 14.43 -1.44
N ASP A 10 -32.52 13.89 -2.08
CA ASP A 10 -32.68 12.46 -2.33
C ASP A 10 -31.50 11.97 -3.21
N GLU A 11 -30.41 11.56 -2.56
CA GLU A 11 -29.22 11.04 -3.25
C GLU A 11 -29.58 9.64 -3.75
N VAL A 12 -29.72 9.51 -5.08
CA VAL A 12 -29.98 8.23 -5.76
C VAL A 12 -28.65 7.51 -5.94
N TYR A 13 -28.13 6.92 -4.88
CA TYR A 13 -27.00 6.02 -5.00
C TYR A 13 -27.40 4.72 -5.71
N ILE A 14 -26.52 4.24 -6.60
CA ILE A 14 -26.74 2.96 -7.26
C ILE A 14 -26.83 1.86 -6.20
N MET A 15 -27.90 1.06 -6.27
CA MET A 15 -28.02 -0.14 -5.44
C MET A 15 -26.86 -1.09 -5.78
N PRO A 16 -26.24 -1.72 -4.76
CA PRO A 16 -25.17 -2.68 -4.98
C PRO A 16 -25.55 -3.74 -6.04
N VAL A 17 -24.64 -3.98 -6.97
CA VAL A 17 -24.84 -4.93 -8.08
C VAL A 17 -23.96 -6.14 -7.90
N SER A 18 -24.36 -7.27 -8.47
CA SER A 18 -23.56 -8.47 -8.37
C SER A 18 -22.45 -8.49 -9.43
N LEU A 19 -21.21 -8.53 -8.95
CA LEU A 19 -19.98 -8.56 -9.73
C LEU A 19 -19.09 -9.76 -9.37
N LYS A 20 -19.59 -10.70 -8.57
CA LYS A 20 -18.78 -11.83 -8.05
C LYS A 20 -18.16 -12.68 -9.16
N GLU A 21 -18.92 -12.97 -10.23
CA GLU A 21 -18.42 -13.80 -11.32
C GLU A 21 -17.22 -13.17 -12.06
N PRO A 22 -17.28 -11.93 -12.58
CA PRO A 22 -16.15 -11.30 -13.24
C PRO A 22 -14.97 -11.05 -12.26
N LEU A 23 -15.23 -10.69 -11.01
CA LEU A 23 -14.19 -10.51 -9.99
C LEU A 23 -13.42 -11.81 -9.73
N LEU A 24 -14.13 -12.91 -9.47
CA LEU A 24 -13.50 -14.20 -9.22
C LEU A 24 -12.70 -14.68 -10.43
N ALA A 25 -13.27 -14.57 -11.63
CA ALA A 25 -12.61 -14.99 -12.86
C ALA A 25 -11.29 -14.23 -13.10
N ARG A 26 -11.30 -12.90 -12.89
CA ARG A 26 -10.10 -12.06 -12.99
C ARG A 26 -9.08 -12.40 -11.92
N LEU A 27 -9.48 -12.45 -10.65
CA LEU A 27 -8.57 -12.75 -9.54
C LEU A 27 -7.87 -14.10 -9.77
N LEU A 28 -8.63 -15.17 -10.04
CA LEU A 28 -8.08 -16.51 -10.26
C LEU A 28 -7.15 -16.60 -11.47
N ARG A 29 -7.32 -15.74 -12.47
CA ARG A 29 -6.43 -15.62 -13.62
C ARG A 29 -5.14 -14.86 -13.26
N TYR A 30 -5.24 -13.73 -12.57
CA TYR A 30 -4.10 -12.86 -12.28
C TYR A 30 -3.17 -13.43 -11.22
N VAL A 31 -3.70 -14.05 -10.15
CA VAL A 31 -2.87 -14.62 -9.08
C VAL A 31 -1.96 -15.76 -9.56
N LYS A 32 -2.30 -16.42 -10.67
CA LYS A 32 -1.47 -17.47 -11.26
C LYS A 32 -0.27 -16.96 -12.04
N ILE A 33 -0.24 -15.66 -12.37
CA ILE A 33 0.89 -15.05 -13.06
C ILE A 33 1.92 -14.65 -12.01
N HIS A 34 3.14 -15.15 -12.16
CA HIS A 34 4.23 -14.80 -11.26
C HIS A 34 4.69 -13.36 -11.51
N THR A 35 4.72 -12.53 -10.48
CA THR A 35 5.08 -11.10 -10.60
C THR A 35 5.90 -10.58 -9.43
N THR A 36 6.55 -11.47 -8.66
CA THR A 36 7.34 -11.07 -7.48
C THR A 36 8.43 -10.07 -7.86
N SER A 37 8.49 -8.95 -7.14
CA SER A 37 9.52 -7.92 -7.29
C SER A 37 10.86 -8.31 -6.64
N ASP A 38 11.95 -7.59 -6.99
CA ASP A 38 13.30 -7.83 -6.43
C ASP A 38 13.97 -6.49 -6.06
N ALA A 39 14.08 -6.23 -4.76
CA ALA A 39 14.73 -5.02 -4.23
C ALA A 39 16.23 -4.90 -4.60
N LYS A 40 16.88 -5.98 -5.05
CA LYS A 40 18.29 -6.00 -5.44
C LYS A 40 18.49 -5.68 -6.92
N SER A 41 17.44 -5.68 -7.71
CA SER A 41 17.49 -5.37 -9.14
C SER A 41 17.64 -3.86 -9.35
N ASP A 42 18.40 -3.49 -10.38
CA ASP A 42 18.53 -2.11 -10.85
C ASP A 42 17.63 -1.80 -12.06
N THR A 43 16.84 -2.79 -12.51
CA THR A 43 15.87 -2.60 -13.61
C THR A 43 14.52 -2.10 -13.11
N VAL A 44 13.70 -1.56 -14.02
CA VAL A 44 12.28 -1.21 -13.80
C VAL A 44 11.47 -1.73 -14.99
N PRO A 45 10.51 -2.62 -14.80
CA PRO A 45 10.22 -3.35 -13.55
C PRO A 45 11.45 -4.11 -13.02
N SER A 46 11.50 -4.32 -11.71
CA SER A 46 12.62 -5.01 -11.03
C SER A 46 12.78 -6.45 -11.47
N THR A 47 11.71 -7.07 -11.98
CA THR A 47 11.70 -8.44 -12.48
C THR A 47 10.97 -8.54 -13.82
N PRO A 48 11.48 -9.35 -14.78
CA PRO A 48 10.88 -9.44 -16.11
C PRO A 48 9.48 -10.07 -16.12
N GLN A 49 9.15 -10.90 -15.15
CA GLN A 49 7.85 -11.56 -15.10
C GLN A 49 6.69 -10.61 -14.81
N GLN A 50 6.92 -9.40 -14.29
CA GLN A 50 5.87 -8.38 -14.16
C GLN A 50 5.30 -7.98 -15.53
N TRP A 51 6.11 -8.04 -16.59
CA TRP A 51 5.65 -7.79 -17.95
C TRP A 51 4.57 -8.76 -18.43
N ASP A 52 4.56 -9.99 -17.94
CA ASP A 52 3.56 -10.99 -18.34
C ASP A 52 2.14 -10.54 -17.94
N LEU A 53 1.99 -10.02 -16.71
CA LEU A 53 0.71 -9.46 -16.26
C LEU A 53 0.40 -8.13 -16.96
N LEU A 54 1.37 -7.24 -17.11
CA LEU A 54 1.19 -5.94 -17.78
C LEU A 54 0.72 -6.12 -19.24
N HIS A 55 1.29 -7.05 -19.98
CA HIS A 55 0.86 -7.35 -21.35
C HIS A 55 -0.55 -7.93 -21.38
N LEU A 56 -0.88 -8.86 -20.47
CA LEU A 56 -2.23 -9.41 -20.36
C LEU A 56 -3.24 -8.30 -20.06
N LEU A 57 -2.94 -7.39 -19.13
CA LEU A 57 -3.82 -6.28 -18.77
C LEU A 57 -3.99 -5.28 -19.92
N ARG A 58 -2.91 -4.94 -20.65
CA ARG A 58 -3.01 -4.11 -21.86
C ARG A 58 -3.95 -4.73 -22.87
N ASP A 59 -3.84 -6.02 -23.11
CA ASP A 59 -4.66 -6.74 -24.08
C ASP A 59 -6.13 -6.80 -23.62
N GLU A 60 -6.37 -6.97 -22.30
CA GLU A 60 -7.70 -6.92 -21.71
C GLU A 60 -8.34 -5.53 -21.82
N LEU A 61 -7.61 -4.46 -21.49
CA LEU A 61 -8.07 -3.07 -21.65
C LEU A 61 -8.41 -2.77 -23.13
N THR A 62 -7.60 -3.29 -24.07
CA THR A 62 -7.85 -3.17 -25.50
C THR A 62 -9.12 -3.92 -25.91
N ALA A 63 -9.33 -5.13 -25.43
CA ALA A 63 -10.53 -5.91 -25.69
C ALA A 63 -11.80 -5.28 -25.11
N MET A 64 -11.69 -4.61 -23.95
CA MET A 64 -12.75 -3.81 -23.35
C MET A 64 -13.05 -2.52 -24.13
N GLY A 65 -12.19 -2.12 -25.10
CA GLY A 65 -12.39 -0.93 -25.91
C GLY A 65 -12.10 0.39 -25.18
N LEU A 66 -11.24 0.38 -24.16
CA LEU A 66 -10.82 1.59 -23.48
C LEU A 66 -9.95 2.47 -24.37
N ALA A 67 -9.94 3.77 -24.10
CA ALA A 67 -9.17 4.75 -24.85
C ALA A 67 -7.77 4.99 -24.26
N ASP A 68 -6.89 5.63 -25.02
CA ASP A 68 -5.58 6.13 -24.61
C ASP A 68 -4.73 5.08 -23.85
N ILE A 69 -4.76 3.84 -24.31
CA ILE A 69 -3.99 2.75 -23.71
C ILE A 69 -2.53 2.94 -24.04
N THR A 70 -1.70 3.07 -23.03
CA THR A 70 -0.24 3.19 -23.14
C THR A 70 0.44 2.28 -22.14
N LEU A 71 1.45 1.52 -22.57
CA LEU A 71 2.36 0.77 -21.73
C LEU A 71 3.77 1.22 -22.08
N ASP A 72 4.42 1.90 -21.15
CA ASP A 72 5.74 2.48 -21.36
C ASP A 72 6.88 1.46 -21.14
N ASP A 73 8.12 1.89 -21.35
CA ASP A 73 9.33 1.05 -21.22
C ASP A 73 9.74 0.79 -19.77
N LYS A 74 9.00 1.37 -18.80
CA LYS A 74 9.17 1.18 -17.35
C LYS A 74 8.03 0.35 -16.73
N GLY A 75 7.08 -0.12 -17.55
CA GLY A 75 5.99 -0.95 -17.08
C GLY A 75 4.80 -0.19 -16.47
N TYR A 76 4.68 1.10 -16.73
CA TYR A 76 3.47 1.84 -16.35
C TYR A 76 2.42 1.68 -17.44
N LEU A 77 1.29 1.07 -17.07
CA LEU A 77 0.18 0.84 -17.98
C LEU A 77 -0.96 1.81 -17.64
N PHE A 78 -1.30 2.69 -18.59
CA PHE A 78 -2.38 3.66 -18.47
C PHE A 78 -3.50 3.38 -19.46
N ALA A 79 -4.74 3.72 -19.06
CA ALA A 79 -5.91 3.68 -19.95
C ALA A 79 -6.93 4.74 -19.53
N THR A 80 -7.90 5.00 -20.40
CA THR A 80 -8.98 5.95 -20.17
C THR A 80 -10.34 5.27 -20.38
N LEU A 81 -11.24 5.42 -19.40
CA LEU A 81 -12.67 5.30 -19.62
C LEU A 81 -13.20 6.72 -19.92
N PRO A 82 -13.70 6.99 -21.14
CA PRO A 82 -14.24 8.30 -21.49
C PRO A 82 -15.45 8.66 -20.62
N ALA A 83 -15.66 9.96 -20.37
CA ALA A 83 -16.81 10.44 -19.63
C ALA A 83 -18.13 10.12 -20.36
N THR A 84 -19.20 9.87 -19.61
CA THR A 84 -20.57 9.74 -20.13
C THR A 84 -21.37 11.05 -19.99
N THR A 85 -20.76 12.12 -19.47
CA THR A 85 -21.36 13.43 -19.28
C THR A 85 -20.48 14.53 -19.88
N ASP A 86 -21.12 15.61 -20.41
CA ASP A 86 -20.42 16.81 -20.88
C ASP A 86 -20.07 17.80 -19.78
N ARG A 87 -20.35 17.47 -18.52
CA ARG A 87 -20.07 18.32 -17.36
C ARG A 87 -18.59 18.36 -17.04
N ALA A 88 -18.15 19.48 -16.48
CA ALA A 88 -16.79 19.63 -15.96
C ALA A 88 -16.65 18.89 -14.62
N VAL A 89 -16.28 17.62 -14.70
CA VAL A 89 -16.01 16.76 -13.53
C VAL A 89 -14.50 16.56 -13.41
N PRO A 90 -13.91 16.65 -12.22
CA PRO A 90 -12.50 16.29 -12.02
C PRO A 90 -12.18 14.90 -12.57
N VAL A 91 -11.04 14.75 -13.23
CA VAL A 91 -10.60 13.47 -13.77
C VAL A 91 -10.18 12.57 -12.61
N LEU A 92 -10.90 11.47 -12.45
CA LEU A 92 -10.65 10.49 -11.40
C LEU A 92 -9.61 9.46 -11.84
N GLY A 93 -8.55 9.25 -11.04
CA GLY A 93 -7.61 8.16 -11.20
C GLY A 93 -7.98 6.95 -10.34
N LEU A 94 -7.78 5.74 -10.87
CA LEU A 94 -7.87 4.46 -10.16
C LEU A 94 -6.56 3.70 -10.40
N LEU A 95 -5.90 3.27 -9.32
CA LEU A 95 -4.58 2.65 -9.37
C LEU A 95 -4.54 1.34 -8.59
N ALA A 96 -3.75 0.40 -9.10
CA ALA A 96 -3.36 -0.84 -8.42
C ALA A 96 -1.96 -1.27 -8.89
N HIS A 97 -1.22 -2.03 -8.08
CA HIS A 97 0.10 -2.51 -8.50
C HIS A 97 0.05 -3.95 -9.02
N VAL A 98 1.03 -4.30 -9.86
CA VAL A 98 1.08 -5.63 -10.52
C VAL A 98 2.01 -6.60 -9.83
N ASP A 99 3.02 -6.09 -9.11
CA ASP A 99 3.98 -6.95 -8.44
C ASP A 99 3.41 -7.58 -7.17
N THR A 100 4.09 -8.59 -6.67
CA THR A 100 3.82 -9.21 -5.37
C THR A 100 5.07 -9.14 -4.50
N ALA A 101 4.86 -9.15 -3.19
CA ALA A 101 5.91 -9.06 -2.19
C ALA A 101 7.00 -10.13 -2.37
N PRO A 102 8.29 -9.78 -2.17
CA PRO A 102 9.40 -10.73 -2.21
C PRO A 102 9.56 -11.55 -0.90
N ASP A 103 8.73 -11.30 0.10
CA ASP A 103 8.83 -11.90 1.43
C ASP A 103 8.53 -13.40 1.44
N PHE A 104 7.67 -13.85 0.52
CA PHE A 104 7.33 -15.25 0.35
C PHE A 104 7.22 -15.63 -1.13
N ASN A 105 7.22 -16.95 -1.42
CA ASN A 105 7.14 -17.45 -2.79
C ASN A 105 5.81 -17.04 -3.45
N GLY A 106 5.88 -16.33 -4.58
CA GLY A 106 4.75 -15.92 -5.42
C GLY A 106 4.63 -16.70 -6.74
N LYS A 107 5.38 -17.80 -6.90
CA LYS A 107 5.38 -18.61 -8.14
C LYS A 107 4.55 -19.86 -7.97
N ASP A 108 3.83 -20.24 -9.04
CA ASP A 108 2.99 -21.44 -9.11
C ASP A 108 1.82 -21.44 -8.09
N VAL A 109 1.21 -20.26 -7.92
CA VAL A 109 0.07 -20.06 -7.02
C VAL A 109 -1.09 -20.96 -7.37
N LYS A 110 -1.62 -21.69 -6.38
CA LYS A 110 -2.77 -22.58 -6.48
C LYS A 110 -3.89 -22.09 -5.57
N PRO A 111 -4.75 -21.19 -6.07
CA PRO A 111 -5.82 -20.64 -5.26
C PRO A 111 -6.87 -21.69 -4.94
N GLN A 112 -7.37 -21.66 -3.70
CA GLN A 112 -8.50 -22.48 -3.23
C GLN A 112 -9.72 -21.56 -3.03
N VAL A 113 -10.87 -21.95 -3.58
CA VAL A 113 -12.13 -21.22 -3.39
C VAL A 113 -12.95 -21.96 -2.33
N VAL A 114 -13.33 -21.24 -1.28
CA VAL A 114 -14.17 -21.73 -0.17
C VAL A 114 -15.50 -20.99 -0.25
N GLU A 115 -16.48 -21.61 -0.86
CA GLU A 115 -17.83 -21.06 -0.98
C GLU A 115 -18.57 -21.16 0.35
N ASN A 116 -19.38 -20.14 0.67
CA ASN A 116 -20.24 -20.11 1.86
C ASN A 116 -19.48 -20.53 3.13
N TYR A 117 -18.38 -19.81 3.40
CA TYR A 117 -17.48 -20.11 4.53
C TYR A 117 -18.25 -20.29 5.84
N ASP A 118 -18.05 -21.41 6.52
CA ASP A 118 -18.82 -21.79 7.71
C ASP A 118 -18.35 -21.15 9.02
N GLY A 119 -17.19 -20.49 9.01
CA GLY A 119 -16.55 -19.90 10.19
C GLY A 119 -15.55 -20.82 10.90
N GLY A 120 -15.26 -22.00 10.32
CA GLY A 120 -14.27 -22.97 10.83
C GLY A 120 -12.85 -22.71 10.31
N ALA A 121 -11.91 -23.58 10.70
CA ALA A 121 -10.56 -23.53 10.19
C ALA A 121 -10.49 -24.08 8.75
N ILE A 122 -9.77 -23.42 7.86
CA ILE A 122 -9.58 -23.80 6.46
C ILE A 122 -8.26 -24.54 6.30
N LEU A 123 -8.29 -25.77 5.79
CA LEU A 123 -7.09 -26.52 5.45
C LEU A 123 -6.47 -25.99 4.15
N LEU A 124 -5.21 -25.58 4.20
CA LEU A 124 -4.42 -25.24 3.03
C LEU A 124 -3.78 -26.52 2.47
N ALA A 125 -4.34 -27.01 1.36
CA ALA A 125 -4.15 -28.38 0.90
C ALA A 125 -2.70 -28.71 0.47
N GLY A 126 -1.90 -27.70 0.07
CA GLY A 126 -0.53 -27.92 -0.38
C GLY A 126 0.47 -28.05 0.77
N SER A 127 0.32 -27.23 1.81
CA SER A 127 1.22 -27.23 2.97
C SER A 127 0.73 -28.06 4.15
N GLY A 128 -0.58 -28.30 4.24
CA GLY A 128 -1.23 -28.89 5.42
C GLY A 128 -1.42 -27.90 6.58
N ALA A 129 -1.09 -26.61 6.39
CA ALA A 129 -1.35 -25.57 7.37
C ALA A 129 -2.85 -25.29 7.51
N MET A 130 -3.23 -24.73 8.65
CA MET A 130 -4.61 -24.36 8.95
C MET A 130 -4.74 -22.85 9.05
N LEU A 131 -5.57 -22.25 8.21
CA LEU A 131 -6.01 -20.85 8.39
C LEU A 131 -7.18 -20.85 9.39
N SER A 132 -6.92 -20.41 10.60
CA SER A 132 -7.81 -20.65 11.75
C SER A 132 -8.36 -19.35 12.36
N PRO A 133 -9.68 -19.27 12.67
CA PRO A 133 -10.25 -18.14 13.39
C PRO A 133 -9.67 -17.92 14.79
N GLN A 134 -9.04 -18.92 15.41
CA GLN A 134 -8.35 -18.77 16.68
C GLN A 134 -7.08 -17.90 16.55
N GLU A 135 -6.38 -18.00 15.42
CA GLU A 135 -5.19 -17.21 15.12
C GLU A 135 -5.55 -15.90 14.42
N PHE A 136 -6.59 -15.94 13.55
CA PHE A 136 -7.06 -14.81 12.75
C PHE A 136 -8.55 -14.52 13.03
N PRO A 137 -8.87 -13.77 14.10
CA PRO A 137 -10.26 -13.55 14.54
C PRO A 137 -11.14 -12.81 13.52
N SER A 138 -10.55 -12.10 12.56
CA SER A 138 -11.26 -11.42 11.46
C SER A 138 -12.10 -12.39 10.63
N LEU A 139 -11.63 -13.63 10.44
CA LEU A 139 -12.35 -14.68 9.73
C LEU A 139 -13.76 -14.93 10.26
N VAL A 140 -14.00 -14.73 11.56
CA VAL A 140 -15.34 -14.91 12.17
C VAL A 140 -16.37 -14.00 11.52
N LYS A 141 -15.96 -12.81 11.09
CA LYS A 141 -16.84 -11.80 10.45
C LYS A 141 -17.19 -12.18 9.01
N LEU A 142 -16.43 -13.09 8.39
CA LEU A 142 -16.58 -13.49 7.00
C LEU A 142 -17.42 -14.76 6.81
N ARG A 143 -18.09 -15.22 7.86
CA ARG A 143 -19.01 -16.37 7.76
C ARG A 143 -20.10 -16.10 6.71
N GLY A 144 -20.30 -17.05 5.82
CA GLY A 144 -21.24 -16.95 4.69
C GLY A 144 -20.63 -16.36 3.42
N HIS A 145 -19.43 -15.79 3.50
CA HIS A 145 -18.72 -15.25 2.33
C HIS A 145 -18.09 -16.38 1.49
N THR A 146 -17.77 -16.06 0.24
CA THR A 146 -16.85 -16.83 -0.57
C THR A 146 -15.43 -16.31 -0.34
N LEU A 147 -14.54 -17.18 0.12
CA LEU A 147 -13.14 -16.83 0.35
C LEU A 147 -12.25 -17.46 -0.73
N VAL A 148 -11.18 -16.76 -1.09
CA VAL A 148 -10.09 -17.31 -1.90
C VAL A 148 -8.84 -17.32 -1.05
N THR A 149 -8.19 -18.49 -0.92
CA THR A 149 -6.95 -18.68 -0.17
C THR A 149 -5.86 -19.23 -1.10
N THR A 150 -4.61 -19.21 -0.66
CA THR A 150 -3.54 -20.04 -1.24
C THR A 150 -3.67 -21.48 -0.77
N ASP A 151 -2.91 -22.41 -1.39
CA ASP A 151 -2.75 -23.79 -0.89
C ASP A 151 -1.73 -23.89 0.27
N GLY A 152 -1.16 -22.79 0.70
CA GLY A 152 -0.16 -22.68 1.78
C GLY A 152 1.28 -22.90 1.33
N THR A 153 1.55 -23.15 0.05
CA THR A 153 2.92 -23.28 -0.48
C THR A 153 3.47 -21.99 -1.07
N THR A 154 2.57 -21.00 -1.30
CA THR A 154 2.87 -19.68 -1.84
C THR A 154 2.08 -18.62 -1.07
N LEU A 155 2.38 -17.34 -1.28
CA LEU A 155 1.39 -16.28 -1.05
C LEU A 155 0.24 -16.42 -2.07
N LEU A 156 -0.88 -15.72 -1.88
CA LEU A 156 -1.97 -15.67 -2.86
C LEU A 156 -1.71 -14.66 -3.96
N GLY A 157 -1.17 -13.50 -3.60
CA GLY A 157 -1.01 -12.33 -4.48
C GLY A 157 -2.32 -11.57 -4.68
N ALA A 158 -3.24 -11.63 -3.71
CA ALA A 158 -4.40 -10.74 -3.67
C ALA A 158 -3.97 -9.29 -3.51
N ASP A 159 -2.89 -9.06 -2.83
CA ASP A 159 -2.13 -7.82 -2.79
C ASP A 159 -1.17 -7.76 -4.00
N ASP A 160 -1.41 -6.92 -5.08
CA ASP A 160 -2.65 -6.13 -5.24
C ASP A 160 -3.42 -6.52 -6.52
N LYS A 161 -3.36 -7.80 -6.91
CA LYS A 161 -4.14 -8.29 -8.07
C LYS A 161 -5.65 -8.23 -7.83
N SER A 162 -6.07 -8.10 -6.57
CA SER A 162 -7.46 -7.84 -6.23
C SER A 162 -7.90 -6.42 -6.60
N GLY A 163 -7.07 -5.43 -6.34
CA GLY A 163 -7.33 -4.05 -6.78
C GLY A 163 -7.45 -3.94 -8.30
N ILE A 164 -6.57 -4.64 -9.04
CA ILE A 164 -6.68 -4.76 -10.50
C ILE A 164 -8.05 -5.33 -10.91
N ALA A 165 -8.46 -6.45 -10.29
CA ALA A 165 -9.73 -7.11 -10.60
C ALA A 165 -10.94 -6.22 -10.26
N ILE A 166 -10.89 -5.49 -9.13
CA ILE A 166 -11.91 -4.55 -8.69
C ILE A 166 -12.06 -3.40 -9.71
N ILE A 167 -10.95 -2.75 -10.07
CA ILE A 167 -10.95 -1.63 -11.03
C ILE A 167 -11.55 -2.08 -12.36
N LEU A 168 -11.05 -3.18 -12.94
CA LEU A 168 -11.52 -3.64 -14.25
C LEU A 168 -12.98 -4.10 -14.24
N SER A 169 -13.45 -4.70 -13.15
CA SER A 169 -14.85 -5.13 -13.05
C SER A 169 -15.80 -3.93 -12.87
N ALA A 170 -15.40 -2.93 -12.11
CA ALA A 170 -16.16 -1.69 -11.96
C ALA A 170 -16.23 -0.91 -13.29
N VAL A 171 -15.12 -0.81 -14.01
CA VAL A 171 -15.04 -0.13 -15.32
C VAL A 171 -15.88 -0.85 -16.37
N GLU A 172 -15.79 -2.17 -16.45
CA GLU A 172 -16.63 -2.99 -17.37
C GLU A 172 -18.12 -2.78 -17.09
N TYR A 173 -18.50 -2.74 -15.82
CA TYR A 173 -19.88 -2.46 -15.42
C TYR A 173 -20.33 -1.06 -15.85
N LEU A 174 -19.52 -0.02 -15.61
CA LEU A 174 -19.82 1.36 -16.05
C LEU A 174 -19.98 1.46 -17.57
N GLN A 175 -19.14 0.74 -18.35
CA GLN A 175 -19.27 0.70 -19.81
C GLN A 175 -20.58 0.05 -20.27
N ALA A 176 -21.01 -1.02 -19.58
CA ALA A 176 -22.26 -1.71 -19.90
C ALA A 176 -23.52 -0.90 -19.47
N HIS A 177 -23.35 0.08 -18.59
CA HIS A 177 -24.42 0.88 -17.98
C HIS A 177 -24.21 2.40 -18.22
N PRO A 178 -24.32 2.88 -19.47
CA PRO A 178 -24.06 4.28 -19.81
C PRO A 178 -25.08 5.25 -19.17
N GLU A 179 -26.18 4.77 -18.62
CA GLU A 179 -27.12 5.54 -17.81
C GLU A 179 -26.51 6.00 -16.46
N ILE A 180 -25.43 5.36 -16.00
CA ILE A 180 -24.68 5.77 -14.84
C ILE A 180 -23.72 6.89 -15.26
N ALA A 181 -24.06 8.12 -14.92
CA ALA A 181 -23.22 9.26 -15.26
C ALA A 181 -21.89 9.23 -14.51
N HIS A 182 -20.79 9.36 -15.24
CA HIS A 182 -19.46 9.51 -14.67
C HIS A 182 -18.58 10.45 -15.49
N GLY A 183 -17.62 11.09 -14.84
CA GLY A 183 -16.55 11.87 -15.49
C GLY A 183 -15.53 10.96 -16.19
N LYS A 184 -14.49 11.56 -16.76
CA LYS A 184 -13.36 10.79 -17.28
C LYS A 184 -12.68 10.05 -16.12
N ILE A 185 -12.44 8.74 -16.31
CA ILE A 185 -11.67 7.91 -15.38
C ILE A 185 -10.35 7.51 -16.03
N ARG A 186 -9.25 7.77 -15.34
CA ARG A 186 -7.91 7.28 -15.71
C ARG A 186 -7.59 6.05 -14.90
N ILE A 187 -7.03 5.05 -15.52
CA ILE A 187 -6.63 3.79 -14.91
C ILE A 187 -5.12 3.68 -15.01
N ALA A 188 -4.47 3.28 -13.92
CA ALA A 188 -3.04 2.99 -13.92
C ALA A 188 -2.75 1.65 -13.22
N PHE A 189 -1.88 0.85 -13.84
CA PHE A 189 -1.26 -0.32 -13.21
C PHE A 189 0.24 -0.10 -13.14
N THR A 190 0.81 -0.26 -11.94
CA THR A 190 2.20 0.13 -11.61
C THR A 190 3.04 -1.07 -11.22
N PRO A 191 4.35 -1.10 -11.56
CA PRO A 191 5.29 -2.11 -11.09
C PRO A 191 5.93 -1.70 -9.76
N ASP A 192 6.54 -2.67 -9.04
CA ASP A 192 7.52 -2.46 -7.98
C ASP A 192 7.04 -1.67 -6.75
N GLU A 193 5.72 -1.70 -6.43
CA GLU A 193 5.18 -1.10 -5.21
C GLU A 193 5.79 -1.74 -3.97
N GLU A 194 5.83 -3.06 -3.91
CA GLU A 194 6.22 -3.88 -2.76
C GLU A 194 7.68 -3.71 -2.32
N ILE A 195 8.48 -3.10 -3.18
CA ILE A 195 9.85 -2.68 -2.86
C ILE A 195 9.99 -1.17 -2.73
N GLY A 196 8.84 -0.46 -2.64
CA GLY A 196 8.76 0.99 -2.45
C GLY A 196 9.22 1.81 -3.65
N ARG A 197 9.13 1.28 -4.87
CA ARG A 197 9.58 1.94 -6.11
C ARG A 197 8.44 2.29 -7.06
N GLY A 198 7.19 1.89 -6.77
CA GLY A 198 6.05 2.08 -7.65
C GLY A 198 5.95 3.47 -8.29
N PRO A 199 5.98 4.59 -7.57
CA PRO A 199 5.86 5.91 -8.17
C PRO A 199 7.16 6.51 -8.73
N HIS A 200 8.30 5.83 -8.68
CA HIS A 200 9.61 6.44 -9.02
C HIS A 200 9.68 7.01 -10.43
N HIS A 201 9.02 6.38 -11.40
CA HIS A 201 8.98 6.81 -12.79
C HIS A 201 7.55 7.11 -13.25
N PHE A 202 6.60 7.20 -12.33
CA PHE A 202 5.21 7.51 -12.64
C PHE A 202 5.10 8.94 -13.16
N ASP A 203 4.64 9.10 -14.39
CA ASP A 203 4.40 10.42 -15.00
C ASP A 203 2.98 10.90 -14.69
N VAL A 204 2.84 11.72 -13.63
CA VAL A 204 1.56 12.28 -13.20
C VAL A 204 0.92 13.14 -14.32
N ALA A 205 1.73 13.87 -15.09
CA ALA A 205 1.21 14.70 -16.18
C ALA A 205 0.67 13.86 -17.34
N ALA A 206 1.38 12.79 -17.71
CA ALA A 206 0.91 11.84 -18.74
C ALA A 206 -0.29 11.01 -18.24
N PHE A 207 -0.33 10.67 -16.97
CA PHE A 207 -1.51 10.04 -16.36
C PHE A 207 -2.72 10.95 -16.44
N GLY A 208 -2.59 12.23 -16.14
CA GLY A 208 -3.60 13.25 -16.42
C GLY A 208 -4.89 13.10 -15.60
N ALA A 209 -4.81 12.58 -14.38
CA ALA A 209 -5.88 12.64 -13.38
C ALA A 209 -5.67 13.85 -12.47
N ASP A 210 -6.76 14.45 -11.99
CA ASP A 210 -6.72 15.55 -11.01
C ASP A 210 -6.55 15.03 -9.59
N VAL A 211 -7.15 13.88 -9.31
CA VAL A 211 -7.15 13.15 -8.03
C VAL A 211 -7.27 11.66 -8.30
N ALA A 212 -6.92 10.84 -7.32
CA ALA A 212 -6.99 9.38 -7.51
C ALA A 212 -7.35 8.62 -6.22
N TYR A 213 -7.59 7.32 -6.38
CA TYR A 213 -7.57 6.33 -5.29
C TYR A 213 -6.70 5.15 -5.70
N THR A 214 -5.91 4.61 -4.77
CA THR A 214 -5.37 3.26 -4.87
C THR A 214 -6.40 2.26 -4.34
N LEU A 215 -6.49 1.07 -4.92
CA LEU A 215 -7.29 -0.07 -4.46
C LEU A 215 -6.37 -1.12 -3.85
N ASP A 216 -5.74 -0.77 -2.72
CA ASP A 216 -4.62 -1.50 -2.12
C ASP A 216 -4.79 -1.59 -0.58
N GLY A 217 -6.00 -1.39 -0.09
CA GLY A 217 -6.36 -1.55 1.31
C GLY A 217 -6.78 -2.98 1.66
N SER A 218 -6.98 -3.25 2.93
CA SER A 218 -7.23 -4.57 3.47
C SER A 218 -8.72 -4.79 3.77
N VAL A 219 -9.12 -4.61 4.99
CA VAL A 219 -10.43 -5.02 5.51
C VAL A 219 -11.58 -4.15 5.02
N LEU A 220 -12.79 -4.71 5.04
CA LEU A 220 -14.01 -4.03 4.64
C LEU A 220 -14.17 -2.64 5.26
N GLY A 221 -14.38 -1.64 4.41
CA GLY A 221 -14.64 -0.26 4.80
C GLY A 221 -13.39 0.57 5.08
N GLU A 222 -12.20 0.01 4.95
CA GLU A 222 -10.95 0.73 5.15
C GLU A 222 -10.79 1.86 4.13
N LEU A 223 -10.53 3.06 4.65
CA LEU A 223 -10.29 4.27 3.88
C LEU A 223 -9.11 5.00 4.50
N GLN A 224 -7.98 5.02 3.81
CA GLN A 224 -6.73 5.49 4.37
C GLN A 224 -6.23 6.72 3.60
N TYR A 225 -6.01 7.82 4.31
CA TYR A 225 -5.45 9.05 3.77
C TYR A 225 -4.36 9.64 4.67
N GLU A 226 -3.88 8.83 5.61
CA GLU A 226 -2.81 9.15 6.53
C GLU A 226 -1.86 7.97 6.67
N ASN A 227 -0.57 8.24 6.64
CA ASN A 227 0.48 7.24 6.79
C ASN A 227 1.63 7.80 7.62
N PHE A 228 2.59 6.96 8.03
CA PHE A 228 3.81 7.45 8.68
C PHE A 228 4.58 8.43 7.79
N ASN A 229 5.22 9.42 8.41
CA ASN A 229 6.46 9.99 7.89
C ASN A 229 7.58 8.99 8.18
N ALA A 230 8.50 8.83 7.24
CA ALA A 230 9.59 7.89 7.33
C ALA A 230 10.92 8.52 6.94
N ASP A 231 11.93 8.28 7.78
CA ASP A 231 13.33 8.50 7.45
C ASP A 231 14.11 7.20 7.67
N GLU A 232 15.22 7.06 6.97
CA GLU A 232 16.21 6.03 7.18
C GLU A 232 17.51 6.66 7.71
N ALA A 233 18.11 6.04 8.72
CA ALA A 233 19.35 6.53 9.26
C ALA A 233 20.41 5.44 9.25
N THR A 234 21.62 5.81 8.78
CA THR A 234 22.82 4.97 8.88
C THR A 234 23.75 5.57 9.91
N VAL A 235 24.00 4.83 10.98
CA VAL A 235 24.98 5.15 12.02
C VAL A 235 26.21 4.31 11.78
N THR A 236 27.34 4.92 11.50
CA THR A 236 28.63 4.23 11.33
C THR A 236 29.54 4.49 12.51
N LEU A 237 30.01 3.45 13.18
CA LEU A 237 30.95 3.51 14.29
C LEU A 237 32.30 2.93 13.80
N TYR A 238 33.36 3.69 13.98
CA TYR A 238 34.71 3.30 13.57
C TYR A 238 35.49 2.66 14.71
N GLY A 239 36.31 1.71 14.35
CA GLY A 239 37.24 1.01 15.24
C GLY A 239 38.66 0.95 14.71
N ARG A 240 39.48 0.16 15.36
CA ARG A 240 40.85 -0.14 14.94
C ARG A 240 41.19 -1.57 15.31
N SER A 241 41.42 -2.39 14.32
CA SER A 241 41.79 -3.79 14.51
C SER A 241 43.27 -3.93 14.81
N VAL A 242 43.59 -4.76 15.76
CA VAL A 242 44.96 -5.24 16.05
C VAL A 242 44.86 -6.69 16.55
N HIS A 243 46.01 -7.38 16.65
CA HIS A 243 46.05 -8.75 17.20
C HIS A 243 45.55 -8.79 18.66
N PRO A 244 44.55 -9.64 19.01
CA PRO A 244 43.94 -9.64 20.34
C PRO A 244 44.93 -9.77 21.51
N GLY A 245 45.99 -10.53 21.33
CA GLY A 245 47.03 -10.73 22.34
C GLY A 245 47.84 -9.45 22.67
N THR A 246 47.81 -8.44 21.81
CA THR A 246 48.51 -7.15 21.98
C THR A 246 47.54 -5.95 21.93
N ALA A 247 46.25 -6.23 22.16
CA ALA A 247 45.17 -5.26 21.96
C ALA A 247 45.03 -4.24 23.09
N LYS A 248 45.61 -4.46 24.25
CA LYS A 248 45.47 -3.57 25.40
C LYS A 248 45.88 -2.14 25.06
N ASP A 249 44.96 -1.20 25.30
CA ASP A 249 45.10 0.25 25.06
C ASP A 249 45.31 0.65 23.58
N VAL A 250 45.19 -0.31 22.63
CA VAL A 250 45.41 -0.08 21.21
C VAL A 250 44.18 -0.39 20.37
N MET A 251 43.53 -1.54 20.61
CA MET A 251 42.33 -1.94 19.86
C MET A 251 41.16 -1.05 20.19
N ILE A 252 40.41 -0.71 19.13
CA ILE A 252 39.11 -0.08 19.26
C ILE A 252 38.10 -1.01 18.58
N ASN A 253 37.18 -1.55 19.34
CA ASN A 253 36.18 -2.47 18.82
C ASN A 253 34.96 -1.73 18.31
N GLY A 254 34.77 -1.67 16.97
CA GLY A 254 33.62 -1.04 16.33
C GLY A 254 32.28 -1.67 16.72
N TRP A 255 32.24 -3.00 16.91
CA TRP A 255 31.05 -3.70 17.40
C TRP A 255 30.65 -3.28 18.82
N ALA A 256 31.61 -3.16 19.73
CA ALA A 256 31.35 -2.72 21.10
C ALA A 256 30.79 -1.28 21.12
N ARG A 257 31.35 -0.39 20.30
CA ARG A 257 30.82 0.97 20.14
C ARG A 257 29.41 0.99 19.56
N ALA A 258 29.11 0.10 18.61
CA ALA A 258 27.76 -0.02 18.05
C ALA A 258 26.74 -0.51 19.10
N CYS A 259 27.11 -1.51 19.91
CA CYS A 259 26.28 -1.96 21.04
C CYS A 259 26.04 -0.83 22.05
N GLU A 260 27.09 -0.07 22.37
CA GLU A 260 26.98 1.08 23.27
C GLU A 260 26.06 2.17 22.69
N PHE A 261 26.21 2.52 21.39
CA PHE A 261 25.31 3.47 20.74
C PHE A 261 23.86 3.04 20.89
N GLN A 262 23.55 1.78 20.53
CA GLN A 262 22.18 1.24 20.67
C GLN A 262 21.69 1.28 22.12
N SER A 263 22.54 1.00 23.11
CA SER A 263 22.16 1.00 24.51
C SER A 263 21.82 2.40 25.07
N ARG A 264 22.26 3.45 24.40
CA ARG A 264 21.94 4.84 24.76
C ARG A 264 20.58 5.33 24.20
N LEU A 265 19.94 4.53 23.34
CA LEU A 265 18.62 4.82 22.79
C LEU A 265 17.50 4.24 23.66
N PRO A 266 16.27 4.80 23.63
CA PRO A 266 15.17 4.33 24.45
C PRO A 266 14.69 2.95 24.00
N ALA A 267 14.79 1.95 24.87
CA ALA A 267 14.41 0.57 24.60
C ALA A 267 12.89 0.33 24.37
N HIS A 268 12.05 1.33 24.72
CA HIS A 268 10.58 1.26 24.62
C HIS A 268 10.01 2.01 23.43
N LYS A 269 10.84 2.44 22.47
CA LYS A 269 10.42 3.12 21.23
C LYS A 269 10.76 2.29 20.02
N THR A 270 10.26 1.04 20.02
CA THR A 270 10.49 0.06 18.96
C THR A 270 9.14 -0.41 18.38
N PRO A 271 9.09 -1.04 17.20
CA PRO A 271 7.86 -1.58 16.67
C PRO A 271 7.13 -2.52 17.63
N GLU A 272 7.88 -3.36 18.36
CA GLU A 272 7.34 -4.36 19.29
C GLU A 272 6.65 -3.73 20.52
N THR A 273 6.93 -2.46 20.78
CA THR A 273 6.41 -1.75 21.97
C THR A 273 5.51 -0.58 21.62
N SER A 274 5.21 -0.37 20.33
CA SER A 274 4.41 0.75 19.83
C SER A 274 3.14 0.28 19.11
N SER A 275 2.04 1.02 19.28
CA SER A 275 0.75 0.74 18.66
C SER A 275 0.05 2.04 18.21
N GLY A 276 -1.06 1.90 17.47
CA GLY A 276 -1.88 3.03 17.03
C GLY A 276 -1.04 4.12 16.38
N ARG A 277 -1.06 5.31 16.94
CA ARG A 277 -0.35 6.49 16.39
C ARG A 277 1.07 6.71 16.96
N GLU A 278 1.56 5.80 17.76
CA GLU A 278 2.91 5.90 18.31
C GLU A 278 3.99 5.64 17.26
N GLY A 279 4.98 6.54 17.19
CA GLY A 279 6.16 6.40 16.34
C GLY A 279 7.23 5.49 16.97
N PHE A 280 8.28 5.16 16.20
CA PHE A 280 9.36 4.29 16.67
C PHE A 280 10.71 4.57 15.99
N ILE A 281 11.78 4.10 16.64
CA ILE A 281 13.13 3.97 16.11
C ILE A 281 13.44 2.49 16.00
N PHE A 282 13.56 1.95 14.80
CA PHE A 282 13.75 0.54 14.54
C PHE A 282 15.13 0.23 13.98
N LEU A 283 15.95 -0.48 14.77
CA LEU A 283 17.22 -1.02 14.28
C LEU A 283 16.95 -2.24 13.38
N ARG A 284 17.00 -2.02 12.04
CA ARG A 284 16.67 -3.05 11.04
C ARG A 284 17.83 -4.00 10.74
N LYS A 285 19.07 -3.47 10.82
CA LYS A 285 20.26 -4.24 10.42
C LYS A 285 21.50 -3.75 11.14
N ILE A 286 22.38 -4.71 11.47
CA ILE A 286 23.73 -4.47 11.96
C ILE A 286 24.69 -5.20 11.01
N GLU A 287 25.68 -4.50 10.50
CA GLU A 287 26.67 -5.07 9.60
C GLU A 287 28.04 -4.43 9.79
N GLY A 288 29.10 -5.18 9.50
CA GLY A 288 30.45 -4.61 9.54
C GLY A 288 31.50 -5.52 10.16
N SER A 289 32.52 -4.87 10.72
CA SER A 289 33.71 -5.52 11.30
C SER A 289 34.18 -4.78 12.55
N LEU A 290 35.32 -5.19 13.12
CA LEU A 290 35.99 -4.46 14.20
C LEU A 290 36.39 -3.03 13.79
N GLU A 291 36.70 -2.81 12.51
CA GLU A 291 37.15 -1.51 12.00
C GLU A 291 36.01 -0.54 11.69
N ALA A 292 34.85 -1.07 11.27
CA ALA A 292 33.67 -0.28 11.01
C ALA A 292 32.39 -1.12 11.22
N CYS A 293 31.46 -0.63 12.02
CA CYS A 293 30.15 -1.24 12.22
C CYS A 293 29.07 -0.23 11.83
N ARG A 294 28.10 -0.66 11.01
CA ARG A 294 26.94 0.11 10.59
C ARG A 294 25.68 -0.40 11.27
N LEU A 295 24.90 0.53 11.77
CA LEU A 295 23.57 0.31 12.29
C LEU A 295 22.58 1.02 11.37
N LEU A 296 21.66 0.27 10.79
CA LEU A 296 20.64 0.82 9.87
C LEU A 296 19.31 0.91 10.62
N TYR A 297 18.80 2.13 10.73
CA TYR A 297 17.54 2.43 11.43
C TYR A 297 16.45 2.85 10.47
N ALA A 298 15.22 2.41 10.75
CA ALA A 298 14.00 3.01 10.24
C ALA A 298 13.39 3.91 11.33
N LEU A 299 13.15 5.17 11.00
CA LEU A 299 12.49 6.15 11.85
C LEU A 299 11.07 6.34 11.32
N ARG A 300 10.06 6.24 12.18
CA ARG A 300 8.65 6.35 11.80
C ARG A 300 7.89 7.21 12.79
N SER A 301 7.09 8.15 12.28
CA SER A 301 6.13 8.92 13.07
C SER A 301 5.02 9.51 12.22
N PHE A 302 3.84 9.71 12.78
CA PHE A 302 2.75 10.41 12.11
C PHE A 302 2.95 11.94 12.06
N THR A 303 3.86 12.49 12.89
CA THR A 303 4.19 13.91 12.88
C THR A 303 5.61 14.16 12.42
N ARG A 304 5.84 15.27 11.72
CA ARG A 304 7.19 15.68 11.28
C ARG A 304 8.07 16.07 12.47
N GLU A 305 7.45 16.66 13.51
CA GLU A 305 8.11 17.08 14.73
C GLU A 305 8.71 15.90 15.50
N GLU A 306 7.93 14.83 15.68
CA GLU A 306 8.41 13.62 16.34
C GLU A 306 9.46 12.90 15.49
N LEU A 307 9.26 12.82 14.15
CA LEU A 307 10.25 12.23 13.25
C LEU A 307 11.61 12.97 13.35
N ALA A 308 11.56 14.31 13.34
CA ALA A 308 12.76 15.13 13.52
C ALA A 308 13.41 14.90 14.91
N ALA A 309 12.60 14.71 15.96
CA ALA A 309 13.12 14.38 17.30
C ALA A 309 13.84 13.02 17.31
N TRP A 310 13.37 12.03 16.57
CA TRP A 310 14.06 10.75 16.40
C TRP A 310 15.42 10.92 15.71
N GLY A 311 15.47 11.66 14.61
CA GLY A 311 16.73 11.98 13.93
C GLY A 311 17.71 12.74 14.82
N LYS A 312 17.19 13.74 15.56
CA LYS A 312 17.98 14.50 16.54
C LYS A 312 18.52 13.59 17.65
N MET A 313 17.76 12.66 18.14
CA MET A 313 18.20 11.72 19.18
C MET A 313 19.41 10.88 18.72
N LEU A 314 19.40 10.39 17.48
CA LEU A 314 20.55 9.66 16.91
C LEU A 314 21.79 10.58 16.82
N THR A 315 21.62 11.82 16.34
CA THR A 315 22.73 12.77 16.20
C THR A 315 23.27 13.23 17.54
N ASP A 316 22.40 13.46 18.54
CA ASP A 316 22.82 13.83 19.91
C ASP A 316 23.56 12.68 20.59
N THR A 317 23.12 11.43 20.38
CA THR A 317 23.80 10.23 20.90
C THR A 317 25.19 10.09 20.27
N MET A 318 25.32 10.28 18.96
CA MET A 318 26.62 10.32 18.28
C MET A 318 27.51 11.42 18.83
N SER A 319 26.97 12.63 19.01
CA SER A 319 27.71 13.76 19.56
C SER A 319 28.21 13.48 20.98
N ALA A 320 27.44 12.75 21.78
CA ALA A 320 27.89 12.30 23.10
C ALA A 320 29.05 11.32 22.99
N MET A 321 28.96 10.33 22.09
CA MET A 321 30.06 9.39 21.85
C MET A 321 31.31 10.08 21.29
N GLN A 322 31.14 11.09 20.45
CA GLN A 322 32.27 11.88 19.93
C GLN A 322 32.99 12.67 21.03
N ARG A 323 32.27 13.14 22.06
CA ARG A 323 32.92 13.73 23.26
C ARG A 323 33.70 12.70 24.07
N ASP A 324 33.19 11.47 24.16
CA ASP A 324 33.82 10.39 24.95
C ASP A 324 35.02 9.79 24.21
N TYR A 325 34.99 9.68 22.89
CA TYR A 325 35.92 8.88 22.08
C TYR A 325 36.67 9.62 20.97
N GLY A 326 36.39 10.92 20.80
CA GLY A 326 36.94 11.73 19.73
C GLY A 326 36.02 11.88 18.53
N ALA A 327 36.21 12.96 17.78
CA ALA A 327 35.32 13.35 16.66
C ALA A 327 35.17 12.27 15.57
N ASP A 328 36.23 11.49 15.35
CA ASP A 328 36.29 10.47 14.30
C ASP A 328 35.73 9.10 14.75
N CYS A 329 35.09 9.01 15.92
CA CYS A 329 34.55 7.73 16.41
C CYS A 329 33.36 7.20 15.61
N GLY A 330 32.66 8.05 14.89
CA GLY A 330 31.51 7.67 14.08
C GLY A 330 30.78 8.85 13.45
N LYS A 331 29.77 8.53 12.65
CA LYS A 331 28.87 9.49 11.99
C LYS A 331 27.43 8.98 11.92
N VAL A 332 26.48 9.90 11.73
CA VAL A 332 25.08 9.64 11.45
C VAL A 332 24.72 10.27 10.11
N GLU A 333 24.08 9.52 9.25
CA GLU A 333 23.54 9.97 7.95
C GLU A 333 22.04 9.65 7.95
N ILE A 334 21.21 10.65 7.68
CA ILE A 334 19.73 10.51 7.69
C ILE A 334 19.22 10.90 6.31
N HIS A 335 18.37 10.07 5.75
CA HIS A 335 17.76 10.27 4.44
C HIS A 335 16.23 10.20 4.56
N GLU A 336 15.56 11.12 3.90
CA GLU A 336 14.11 11.09 3.74
C GLU A 336 13.71 9.87 2.90
N HIS A 337 12.67 9.14 3.34
CA HIS A 337 12.12 8.02 2.59
C HIS A 337 10.76 8.36 2.00
N TYR A 338 9.77 8.69 2.84
CA TYR A 338 8.44 9.18 2.42
C TYR A 338 7.81 10.04 3.51
N ARG A 339 6.73 10.73 3.14
CA ARG A 339 5.99 11.63 4.05
C ARG A 339 4.53 11.23 4.16
N ASN A 340 3.87 11.70 5.23
CA ASN A 340 2.47 11.49 5.50
C ASN A 340 1.60 12.20 4.44
N MET A 341 0.85 11.42 3.68
CA MET A 341 0.00 11.94 2.58
C MET A 341 -1.12 12.85 3.06
N ARG A 342 -1.49 12.80 4.33
CA ARG A 342 -2.56 13.63 4.89
C ARG A 342 -2.38 15.11 4.57
N GLU A 343 -1.17 15.65 4.63
CA GLU A 343 -0.94 17.06 4.34
C GLU A 343 -1.26 17.45 2.89
N ARG A 344 -1.26 16.48 1.97
CA ARG A 344 -1.58 16.64 0.55
C ARG A 344 -3.01 16.26 0.22
N VAL A 345 -3.60 15.33 0.95
CA VAL A 345 -4.99 14.90 0.76
C VAL A 345 -5.97 15.82 1.49
N GLU A 346 -5.63 16.37 2.65
CA GLU A 346 -6.51 17.23 3.45
C GLU A 346 -7.06 18.45 2.66
N PRO A 347 -6.29 19.15 1.79
CA PRO A 347 -6.85 20.19 0.92
C PRO A 347 -7.92 19.68 -0.06
N HIS A 348 -7.95 18.37 -0.31
CA HIS A 348 -8.89 17.66 -1.17
C HIS A 348 -9.82 16.75 -0.34
N ARG A 349 -10.20 17.20 0.86
CA ARG A 349 -10.99 16.41 1.83
C ARG A 349 -12.25 15.79 1.23
N TYR A 350 -12.82 16.41 0.21
CA TYR A 350 -13.96 15.88 -0.50
C TYR A 350 -13.78 14.46 -1.05
N LEU A 351 -12.53 14.02 -1.30
CA LEU A 351 -12.24 12.62 -1.67
C LEU A 351 -12.69 11.66 -0.57
N ILE A 352 -12.34 12.00 0.66
CA ILE A 352 -12.67 11.20 1.84
C ILE A 352 -14.19 11.28 2.10
N ASP A 353 -14.77 12.49 2.03
CA ASP A 353 -16.19 12.71 2.31
C ASP A 353 -17.09 11.96 1.30
N ILE A 354 -16.73 11.96 0.01
CA ILE A 354 -17.42 11.18 -1.04
C ILE A 354 -17.31 9.67 -0.75
N ALA A 355 -16.09 9.16 -0.50
CA ALA A 355 -15.90 7.73 -0.25
C ALA A 355 -16.68 7.28 0.99
N GLU A 356 -16.65 8.06 2.08
CA GLU A 356 -17.45 7.78 3.28
C GLU A 356 -18.96 7.76 2.99
N ALA A 357 -19.46 8.76 2.27
CA ALA A 357 -20.88 8.86 1.94
C ALA A 357 -21.35 7.66 1.09
N VAL A 358 -20.58 7.32 0.05
CA VAL A 358 -20.86 6.15 -0.81
C VAL A 358 -20.84 4.85 -0.01
N MET A 359 -19.81 4.63 0.81
CA MET A 359 -19.73 3.44 1.67
C MET A 359 -20.98 3.32 2.56
N ARG A 360 -21.36 4.39 3.27
CA ARG A 360 -22.52 4.39 4.16
C ARG A 360 -23.82 4.14 3.40
N ALA A 361 -24.00 4.73 2.22
CA ALA A 361 -25.18 4.51 1.38
C ALA A 361 -25.31 3.06 0.93
N GLN A 362 -24.18 2.36 0.76
CA GLN A 362 -24.12 0.93 0.40
C GLN A 362 -24.09 -0.01 1.61
N GLY A 363 -24.30 0.51 2.83
CA GLY A 363 -24.31 -0.29 4.06
C GLY A 363 -22.92 -0.69 4.57
N VAL A 364 -21.86 -0.11 4.02
CA VAL A 364 -20.48 -0.31 4.48
C VAL A 364 -20.13 0.75 5.52
N THR A 365 -19.65 0.33 6.69
CA THR A 365 -19.17 1.26 7.71
C THR A 365 -17.73 1.67 7.39
N PRO A 366 -17.45 2.97 7.15
CA PRO A 366 -16.06 3.41 6.91
C PRO A 366 -15.17 3.20 8.14
N VAL A 367 -13.96 2.70 7.90
CA VAL A 367 -12.90 2.51 8.89
C VAL A 367 -11.72 3.40 8.49
N ILE A 368 -11.58 4.54 9.16
CA ILE A 368 -10.53 5.51 8.86
C ILE A 368 -9.41 5.34 9.88
N GLU A 369 -8.43 4.53 9.51
CA GLU A 369 -7.24 4.30 10.33
C GLU A 369 -5.98 4.66 9.55
N PRO A 370 -4.93 5.18 10.23
CA PRO A 370 -3.70 5.55 9.57
C PRO A 370 -2.85 4.31 9.26
N ILE A 371 -2.18 4.32 8.10
CA ILE A 371 -1.24 3.29 7.70
C ILE A 371 0.05 3.41 8.53
N ARG A 372 0.45 2.35 9.20
CA ARG A 372 1.73 2.27 9.93
C ARG A 372 2.91 1.89 9.02
N GLY A 373 2.85 2.30 7.76
CA GLY A 373 3.81 2.05 6.70
C GLY A 373 3.79 3.14 5.65
N GLY A 374 4.24 2.83 4.46
CA GLY A 374 4.13 3.64 3.25
C GLY A 374 3.12 3.01 2.30
N THR A 375 2.80 3.71 1.22
CA THR A 375 1.98 3.26 0.09
C THR A 375 2.32 4.12 -1.12
N ASP A 376 2.05 3.66 -2.31
CA ASP A 376 2.20 4.45 -3.55
C ASP A 376 1.41 5.76 -3.46
N GLY A 377 0.21 5.75 -2.88
CA GLY A 377 -0.61 6.93 -2.65
C GLY A 377 0.09 8.03 -1.87
N ALA A 378 0.98 7.67 -0.92
CA ALA A 378 1.76 8.65 -0.18
C ALA A 378 2.71 9.44 -1.09
N ARG A 379 3.46 8.76 -1.97
CA ARG A 379 4.39 9.42 -2.91
C ARG A 379 3.65 10.17 -4.00
N LEU A 380 2.63 9.56 -4.61
CA LEU A 380 1.80 10.19 -5.64
C LEU A 380 1.17 11.50 -5.14
N SER A 381 0.70 11.54 -3.89
CA SER A 381 0.17 12.75 -3.26
C SER A 381 1.20 13.88 -3.21
N PHE A 382 2.46 13.58 -2.92
CA PHE A 382 3.55 14.56 -2.95
C PHE A 382 4.02 14.93 -4.36
N MET A 383 3.74 14.10 -5.37
CA MET A 383 3.97 14.40 -6.78
C MET A 383 2.86 15.26 -7.39
N GLY A 384 1.83 15.62 -6.60
CA GLY A 384 0.73 16.49 -7.03
C GLY A 384 -0.56 15.75 -7.41
N LEU A 385 -0.64 14.45 -7.14
CA LEU A 385 -1.84 13.63 -7.34
C LEU A 385 -2.35 13.13 -5.98
N PRO A 386 -3.27 13.84 -5.31
CA PRO A 386 -3.85 13.39 -4.04
C PRO A 386 -4.51 12.02 -4.19
N THR A 387 -3.99 11.02 -3.45
CA THR A 387 -4.34 9.61 -3.67
C THR A 387 -4.55 8.88 -2.34
N PRO A 388 -5.75 8.94 -1.73
CA PRO A 388 -6.11 8.05 -0.63
C PRO A 388 -6.28 6.61 -1.10
N ASN A 389 -6.31 5.67 -0.14
CA ASN A 389 -6.38 4.24 -0.38
C ASN A 389 -7.73 3.66 0.05
N LEU A 390 -8.29 2.76 -0.76
CA LEU A 390 -9.55 2.05 -0.54
C LEU A 390 -9.28 0.55 -0.31
N PHE A 391 -10.17 -0.08 0.45
CA PHE A 391 -10.11 -1.51 0.76
C PHE A 391 -10.29 -2.43 -0.45
N THR A 392 -9.75 -3.65 -0.36
CA THR A 392 -9.92 -4.72 -1.34
C THR A 392 -10.58 -5.96 -0.74
N GLY A 393 -10.41 -6.21 0.56
CA GLY A 393 -10.94 -7.36 1.27
C GLY A 393 -9.94 -8.49 1.47
N GLY A 394 -8.65 -8.25 1.19
CA GLY A 394 -7.57 -9.19 1.45
C GLY A 394 -6.99 -9.03 2.86
N GLU A 395 -6.46 -10.11 3.40
CA GLU A 395 -5.82 -10.14 4.71
C GLU A 395 -4.64 -11.12 4.74
N ASN A 396 -3.77 -10.98 5.74
CA ASN A 396 -2.57 -11.80 5.94
C ASN A 396 -1.60 -11.75 4.75
N PHE A 397 -1.47 -10.61 4.14
CA PHE A 397 -0.60 -10.36 2.99
C PHE A 397 0.84 -10.81 3.21
N HIS A 398 1.62 -10.96 2.13
CA HIS A 398 3.05 -11.31 2.10
C HIS A 398 3.40 -12.69 2.68
N GLY A 399 2.40 -13.58 2.80
CA GLY A 399 2.65 -14.89 3.41
C GLY A 399 1.73 -16.02 2.92
N PRO A 400 2.01 -17.27 3.39
CA PRO A 400 1.28 -18.45 2.96
C PRO A 400 -0.14 -18.58 3.56
N LEU A 401 -0.52 -17.66 4.43
CA LEU A 401 -1.86 -17.61 5.04
C LEU A 401 -2.70 -16.46 4.48
N GLU A 402 -2.27 -15.87 3.37
CA GLU A 402 -3.00 -14.83 2.66
C GLU A 402 -4.32 -15.34 2.15
N PHE A 403 -5.36 -14.53 2.32
CA PHE A 403 -6.70 -14.83 1.81
C PHE A 403 -7.45 -13.54 1.45
N ILE A 404 -8.52 -13.68 0.69
CA ILE A 404 -9.41 -12.57 0.34
C ILE A 404 -10.86 -12.98 0.33
N SER A 405 -11.76 -12.06 0.70
CA SER A 405 -13.20 -12.24 0.60
C SER A 405 -13.72 -11.66 -0.72
N LEU A 406 -14.28 -12.55 -1.57
CA LEU A 406 -14.93 -12.14 -2.81
C LEU A 406 -16.13 -11.20 -2.56
N ASP A 407 -16.84 -11.39 -1.47
CA ASP A 407 -17.97 -10.55 -1.08
C ASP A 407 -17.50 -9.12 -0.73
N VAL A 408 -16.34 -8.98 -0.10
CA VAL A 408 -15.73 -7.68 0.18
C VAL A 408 -15.15 -7.03 -1.08
N MET A 409 -14.54 -7.81 -1.98
CA MET A 409 -14.13 -7.31 -3.31
C MET A 409 -15.32 -6.73 -4.09
N GLU A 410 -16.47 -7.42 -4.05
CA GLU A 410 -17.71 -6.94 -4.69
C GLU A 410 -18.17 -5.62 -4.10
N GLN A 411 -18.12 -5.47 -2.78
CA GLN A 411 -18.43 -4.21 -2.10
C GLN A 411 -17.44 -3.11 -2.49
N ALA A 412 -16.16 -3.41 -2.61
CA ALA A 412 -15.15 -2.44 -3.07
C ALA A 412 -15.43 -1.98 -4.51
N ALA A 413 -15.75 -2.89 -5.42
CA ALA A 413 -16.13 -2.55 -6.80
C ALA A 413 -17.39 -1.68 -6.86
N ASN A 414 -18.39 -1.97 -6.06
CA ASN A 414 -19.59 -1.16 -5.93
C ASN A 414 -19.28 0.24 -5.37
N VAL A 415 -18.36 0.34 -4.40
CA VAL A 415 -17.91 1.65 -3.87
C VAL A 415 -17.21 2.45 -4.96
N VAL A 416 -16.36 1.85 -5.80
CA VAL A 416 -15.72 2.53 -6.94
C VAL A 416 -16.76 3.08 -7.92
N ILE A 417 -17.79 2.28 -8.27
CA ILE A 417 -18.89 2.71 -9.14
C ILE A 417 -19.63 3.90 -8.51
N GLY A 418 -19.98 3.82 -7.23
CA GLY A 418 -20.66 4.89 -6.51
C GLY A 418 -19.83 6.17 -6.41
N ILE A 419 -18.52 6.06 -6.20
CA ILE A 419 -17.61 7.21 -6.21
C ILE A 419 -17.62 7.90 -7.57
N ALA A 420 -17.54 7.15 -8.67
CA ALA A 420 -17.55 7.71 -10.02
C ALA A 420 -18.83 8.52 -10.29
N GLN A 421 -19.98 8.05 -9.82
CA GLN A 421 -21.26 8.77 -9.88
C GLN A 421 -21.26 10.01 -8.98
N ALA A 422 -20.83 9.87 -7.72
CA ALA A 422 -20.85 10.97 -6.75
C ALA A 422 -19.96 12.16 -7.15
N PHE A 423 -18.91 11.92 -7.95
CA PHE A 423 -18.12 12.99 -8.54
C PHE A 423 -18.93 13.89 -9.49
N VAL A 424 -19.86 13.32 -10.26
CA VAL A 424 -20.77 14.08 -11.14
C VAL A 424 -21.77 14.87 -10.32
N GLU A 425 -22.39 14.25 -9.30
CA GLU A 425 -23.37 14.90 -8.41
C GLU A 425 -22.74 16.09 -7.67
N ARG A 426 -21.49 15.93 -7.18
CA ARG A 426 -20.76 17.02 -6.55
C ARG A 426 -20.51 18.19 -7.52
N ALA A 427 -20.16 17.91 -8.77
CA ALA A 427 -19.96 18.94 -9.77
C ALA A 427 -21.26 19.71 -10.05
N GLU A 428 -22.41 19.06 -10.00
CA GLU A 428 -23.73 19.68 -10.10
C GLU A 428 -24.02 20.65 -8.95
N ALA A 429 -23.73 20.23 -7.72
CA ALA A 429 -23.96 21.04 -6.52
C ALA A 429 -23.05 22.29 -6.44
N SER A 430 -21.94 22.29 -7.21
CA SER A 430 -20.93 23.36 -7.22
C SER A 430 -21.09 24.34 -8.39
N ALA A 431 -21.98 24.08 -9.36
CA ALA A 431 -22.25 24.89 -10.54
C ALA A 431 -23.46 25.81 -10.31
#